data_9ecab463b60cb37e00ba412978751e19
#
_entry.id   9ecab463b60cb37e00ba412978751e19
#
_cell.length_a   1.000
_cell.length_b   1.000
_cell.length_c   1.000
_cell.angle_alpha   90.00
_cell.angle_beta   90.00
_cell.angle_gamma   90.00
#
_symmetry.space_group_name_H-M   'P 1'
#
loop_
_entity.id
_entity.type
_entity.pdbx_description
1 polymer ?
#
loop_
_entity_poly.entity_id
_entity_poly.type
_entity_poly.pdbx_seq_one_letter_code
_entity_poly.pdbx_strand_id
1 'polypeptide(L)'
;MKLRLRLIIILSLLIGVLITTLYIFSYTAIFSRYQLIENNEVKQELGRTINVLDQEINKIDSTTKDWAKWDDTYSFMADGNQNYVDSNLVTVTFETNDVNVILYYDSSGKLAYGRAYDLDQRTWMEIPHYFLGDLTDKDILAVQPSDYTKGILALPEGAMLFSSQPILTSMGEGPIRGTLVMGRY
;
A
#
# COMPACT_ATOMS: atom_id res chain seq x y z
N MET A 1 -7.60 39.10 71.15
CA MET A 1 -6.62 38.60 70.18
C MET A 1 -6.89 37.15 69.68
N LYS A 2 -7.37 36.27 70.58
CA LYS A 2 -7.53 34.80 70.20
C LYS A 2 -8.64 34.52 69.17
N LEU A 3 -9.75 35.27 69.08
CA LEU A 3 -10.84 34.99 68.19
C LEU A 3 -10.51 35.42 66.74
N ARG A 4 -9.91 36.56 66.53
CA ARG A 4 -9.50 37.06 65.18
C ARG A 4 -8.45 36.14 64.54
N LEU A 5 -7.49 35.65 65.32
CA LEU A 5 -6.47 34.74 64.82
C LEU A 5 -7.07 33.38 64.37
N ARG A 6 -8.01 32.82 65.15
CA ARG A 6 -8.73 31.61 64.76
C ARG A 6 -9.54 31.78 63.48
N LEU A 7 -10.22 32.89 63.31
CA LEU A 7 -10.97 33.19 62.09
C LEU A 7 -10.05 33.27 60.86
N ILE A 8 -8.91 33.94 60.99
CA ILE A 8 -7.92 34.06 59.89
C ILE A 8 -7.37 32.68 59.49
N ILE A 9 -7.04 31.84 60.48
CA ILE A 9 -6.55 30.48 60.21
C ILE A 9 -7.60 29.62 59.52
N ILE A 10 -8.84 29.64 59.98
CA ILE A 10 -9.94 28.90 59.35
C ILE A 10 -10.18 29.37 57.93
N LEU A 11 -10.19 30.70 57.68
CA LEU A 11 -10.42 31.27 56.37
C LEU A 11 -9.27 30.91 55.36
N SER A 12 -8.01 31.00 55.82
CA SER A 12 -6.87 30.61 54.97
C SER A 12 -6.84 29.11 54.69
N LEU A 13 -7.26 28.27 55.61
CA LEU A 13 -7.37 26.83 55.39
C LEU A 13 -8.48 26.51 54.39
N LEU A 14 -9.63 27.19 54.46
CA LEU A 14 -10.75 27.06 53.53
C LEU A 14 -10.37 27.50 52.11
N ILE A 15 -9.66 28.62 51.97
CA ILE A 15 -9.12 29.08 50.70
C ILE A 15 -8.10 28.11 50.13
N GLY A 16 -7.20 27.57 50.94
CA GLY A 16 -6.22 26.57 50.54
C GLY A 16 -6.88 25.30 49.99
N VAL A 17 -7.91 24.79 50.68
CA VAL A 17 -8.67 23.61 50.20
C VAL A 17 -9.40 23.94 48.89
N LEU A 18 -9.99 25.13 48.75
CA LEU A 18 -10.68 25.52 47.52
C LEU A 18 -9.71 25.60 46.33
N ILE A 19 -8.55 26.22 46.51
CA ILE A 19 -7.52 26.29 45.45
C ILE A 19 -7.03 24.90 45.06
N THR A 20 -6.79 24.04 46.05
CA THR A 20 -6.32 22.67 45.78
C THR A 20 -7.36 21.86 44.99
N THR A 21 -8.63 21.93 45.38
CA THR A 21 -9.72 21.25 44.67
C THR A 21 -9.89 21.77 43.23
N LEU A 22 -9.85 23.08 43.02
CA LEU A 22 -9.90 23.68 41.71
C LEU A 22 -8.69 23.27 40.82
N TYR A 23 -7.50 23.20 41.41
CA TYR A 23 -6.30 22.76 40.71
C TYR A 23 -6.42 21.28 40.28
N ILE A 24 -6.84 20.40 41.16
CA ILE A 24 -7.02 18.98 40.85
C ILE A 24 -8.10 18.79 39.79
N PHE A 25 -9.22 19.51 39.90
CA PHE A 25 -10.30 19.45 38.93
C PHE A 25 -9.84 19.96 37.54
N SER A 26 -9.16 21.08 37.49
CA SER A 26 -8.61 21.66 36.28
C SER A 26 -7.60 20.72 35.62
N TYR A 27 -6.68 20.17 36.40
CA TYR A 27 -5.67 19.21 35.89
C TYR A 27 -6.30 17.94 35.32
N THR A 28 -7.23 17.32 36.01
CA THR A 28 -7.90 16.10 35.56
C THR A 28 -8.77 16.36 34.30
N ALA A 29 -9.51 17.47 34.30
CA ALA A 29 -10.38 17.82 33.18
C ALA A 29 -9.57 18.16 31.90
N ILE A 30 -8.48 18.87 32.03
CA ILE A 30 -7.60 19.24 30.93
C ILE A 30 -6.85 18.01 30.42
N PHE A 31 -6.23 17.23 31.32
CA PHE A 31 -5.46 16.05 30.93
C PHE A 31 -6.31 14.99 30.20
N SER A 32 -7.53 14.73 30.68
CA SER A 32 -8.44 13.78 30.04
C SER A 32 -8.86 14.24 28.63
N ARG A 33 -9.05 15.54 28.41
CA ARG A 33 -9.39 16.07 27.11
C ARG A 33 -8.22 16.03 26.11
N TYR A 34 -7.00 16.30 26.59
CA TYR A 34 -5.81 16.21 25.75
C TYR A 34 -5.59 14.79 25.23
N GLN A 35 -5.69 13.76 26.07
CA GLN A 35 -5.54 12.37 25.64
C GLN A 35 -6.61 11.93 24.61
N LEU A 36 -7.85 12.41 24.76
CA LEU A 36 -8.92 12.09 23.81
C LEU A 36 -8.69 12.74 22.44
N ILE A 37 -8.20 13.98 22.42
CA ILE A 37 -7.91 14.70 21.17
C ILE A 37 -6.73 14.04 20.46
N GLU A 38 -5.62 13.80 21.14
CA GLU A 38 -4.41 13.18 20.60
C GLU A 38 -4.71 11.79 20.01
N ASN A 39 -5.44 10.94 20.72
CA ASN A 39 -5.84 9.63 20.22
C ASN A 39 -6.74 9.69 18.98
N ASN A 40 -7.62 10.69 18.89
CA ASN A 40 -8.49 10.85 17.73
C ASN A 40 -7.73 11.40 16.51
N GLU A 41 -6.81 12.34 16.72
CA GLU A 41 -5.95 12.86 15.65
C GLU A 41 -5.05 11.77 15.08
N VAL A 42 -4.37 11.00 15.92
CA VAL A 42 -3.54 9.86 15.49
C VAL A 42 -4.36 8.82 14.71
N LYS A 43 -5.56 8.48 15.18
CA LYS A 43 -6.45 7.55 14.45
C LYS A 43 -6.91 8.11 13.11
N GLN A 44 -7.19 9.39 13.02
CA GLN A 44 -7.58 10.03 11.76
C GLN A 44 -6.41 10.08 10.77
N GLU A 45 -5.20 10.41 11.24
CA GLU A 45 -4.02 10.42 10.38
C GLU A 45 -3.64 9.03 9.89
N LEU A 46 -3.69 8.01 10.77
CA LEU A 46 -3.52 6.61 10.38
C LEU A 46 -4.58 6.19 9.35
N GLY A 47 -5.85 6.55 9.57
CA GLY A 47 -6.93 6.27 8.62
C GLY A 47 -6.71 6.92 7.26
N ARG A 48 -6.23 8.16 7.22
CA ARG A 48 -5.87 8.85 5.96
C ARG A 48 -4.71 8.15 5.25
N THR A 49 -3.67 7.78 5.99
CA THR A 49 -2.49 7.10 5.43
C THR A 49 -2.87 5.74 4.83
N ILE A 50 -3.68 4.95 5.54
CA ILE A 50 -4.19 3.67 5.03
C ILE A 50 -5.02 3.88 3.77
N ASN A 51 -5.91 4.86 3.75
CA ASN A 51 -6.74 5.15 2.58
C ASN A 51 -5.90 5.56 1.35
N VAL A 52 -4.85 6.37 1.54
CA VAL A 52 -3.93 6.72 0.45
C VAL A 52 -3.22 5.48 -0.08
N LEU A 53 -2.74 4.63 0.82
CA LEU A 53 -2.07 3.38 0.43
C LEU A 53 -3.00 2.44 -0.34
N ASP A 54 -4.23 2.28 0.12
CA ASP A 54 -5.25 1.49 -0.57
C ASP A 54 -5.59 2.07 -1.96
N GLN A 55 -5.62 3.39 -2.10
CA GLN A 55 -5.82 4.04 -3.40
C GLN A 55 -4.66 3.76 -4.37
N GLU A 56 -3.42 3.80 -3.89
CA GLU A 56 -2.25 3.49 -4.72
C GLU A 56 -2.23 2.01 -5.14
N ILE A 57 -2.55 1.09 -4.24
CA ILE A 57 -2.70 -0.34 -4.57
C ILE A 57 -3.80 -0.54 -5.60
N ASN A 58 -4.96 0.11 -5.43
CA ASN A 58 -6.08 0.02 -6.37
C ASN A 58 -5.76 0.61 -7.75
N LYS A 59 -4.92 1.65 -7.81
CA LYS A 59 -4.45 2.23 -9.07
C LYS A 59 -3.60 1.22 -9.85
N ILE A 60 -2.62 0.60 -9.19
CA ILE A 60 -1.79 -0.46 -9.80
C ILE A 60 -2.67 -1.64 -10.24
N ASP A 61 -3.62 -2.05 -9.40
CA ASP A 61 -4.54 -3.15 -9.68
C ASP A 61 -5.39 -2.90 -10.92
N SER A 62 -5.95 -1.70 -11.06
CA SER A 62 -6.72 -1.32 -12.24
C SER A 62 -5.87 -1.38 -13.51
N THR A 63 -4.66 -0.82 -13.47
CA THR A 63 -3.72 -0.86 -14.59
C THR A 63 -3.33 -2.29 -14.95
N THR A 64 -2.97 -3.10 -13.94
CA THR A 64 -2.59 -4.51 -14.17
C THR A 64 -3.73 -5.30 -14.78
N LYS A 65 -4.96 -5.09 -14.29
CA LYS A 65 -6.17 -5.74 -14.80
C LYS A 65 -6.47 -5.37 -16.25
N ASP A 66 -6.35 -4.08 -16.59
CA ASP A 66 -6.59 -3.62 -17.97
C ASP A 66 -5.58 -4.25 -18.94
N TRP A 67 -4.30 -4.28 -18.56
CA TRP A 67 -3.26 -4.90 -19.36
C TRP A 67 -3.36 -6.43 -19.46
N ALA A 68 -3.74 -7.08 -18.35
CA ALA A 68 -3.92 -8.54 -18.31
C ALA A 68 -5.09 -9.02 -19.19
N LYS A 69 -6.09 -8.16 -19.43
CA LYS A 69 -7.25 -8.44 -20.28
C LYS A 69 -7.15 -7.83 -21.68
N TRP A 70 -5.97 -7.53 -22.12
CA TRP A 70 -5.73 -7.00 -23.45
C TRP A 70 -5.42 -8.12 -24.44
N ASP A 71 -6.07 -8.15 -25.59
CA ASP A 71 -5.91 -9.21 -26.59
C ASP A 71 -4.46 -9.32 -27.10
N ASP A 72 -3.74 -8.18 -27.16
CA ASP A 72 -2.32 -8.17 -27.54
C ASP A 72 -1.45 -8.84 -26.46
N THR A 73 -1.75 -8.61 -25.17
CA THR A 73 -1.10 -9.29 -24.05
C THR A 73 -1.39 -10.79 -24.08
N TYR A 74 -2.65 -11.15 -24.35
CA TYR A 74 -3.06 -12.54 -24.47
C TYR A 74 -2.34 -13.25 -25.61
N SER A 75 -2.19 -12.58 -26.78
CA SER A 75 -1.47 -13.10 -27.94
C SER A 75 0.03 -13.22 -27.66
N PHE A 76 0.62 -12.19 -27.04
CA PHE A 76 2.02 -12.19 -26.63
C PHE A 76 2.40 -13.40 -25.77
N MET A 77 1.55 -13.80 -24.85
CA MET A 77 1.79 -14.99 -24.02
C MET A 77 1.74 -16.30 -24.82
N ALA A 78 1.21 -16.30 -26.03
CA ALA A 78 1.20 -17.49 -26.88
C ALA A 78 2.40 -17.55 -27.85
N ASP A 79 2.83 -16.40 -28.39
CA ASP A 79 3.78 -16.36 -29.50
C ASP A 79 5.11 -15.66 -29.16
N GLY A 80 5.20 -15.00 -27.98
CA GLY A 80 6.41 -14.27 -27.57
C GLY A 80 6.78 -13.11 -28.49
N ASN A 81 5.79 -12.48 -29.12
CA ASN A 81 5.96 -11.48 -30.18
C ASN A 81 6.84 -10.30 -29.74
N GLN A 82 7.99 -10.14 -30.41
CA GLN A 82 8.94 -9.07 -30.11
C GLN A 82 8.36 -7.68 -30.37
N ASN A 83 7.45 -7.53 -31.34
CA ASN A 83 6.80 -6.24 -31.61
C ASN A 83 5.96 -5.76 -30.41
N TYR A 84 5.37 -6.69 -29.65
CA TYR A 84 4.68 -6.35 -28.41
C TYR A 84 5.63 -5.73 -27.38
N VAL A 85 6.79 -6.35 -27.20
CA VAL A 85 7.84 -5.86 -26.29
C VAL A 85 8.32 -4.48 -26.70
N ASP A 86 8.65 -4.30 -27.98
CA ASP A 86 9.21 -3.06 -28.51
C ASP A 86 8.21 -1.89 -28.49
N SER A 87 6.92 -2.19 -28.56
CA SER A 87 5.87 -1.18 -28.55
C SER A 87 5.36 -0.86 -27.14
N ASN A 88 5.30 -1.85 -26.27
CA ASN A 88 4.58 -1.72 -25.00
C ASN A 88 5.50 -1.73 -23.76
N LEU A 89 6.67 -2.36 -23.82
CA LEU A 89 7.55 -2.48 -22.65
C LEU A 89 8.74 -1.53 -22.74
N VAL A 90 8.44 -0.26 -23.02
CA VAL A 90 9.38 0.86 -23.15
C VAL A 90 9.37 1.73 -21.90
N THR A 91 10.40 2.57 -21.72
CA THR A 91 10.54 3.41 -20.50
C THR A 91 9.32 4.27 -20.23
N VAL A 92 8.73 4.87 -21.29
CA VAL A 92 7.51 5.70 -21.18
C VAL A 92 6.35 4.92 -20.57
N THR A 93 6.24 3.63 -20.82
CA THR A 93 5.19 2.78 -20.25
C THR A 93 5.32 2.68 -18.73
N PHE A 94 6.53 2.49 -18.22
CA PHE A 94 6.80 2.44 -16.79
C PHE A 94 6.52 3.80 -16.11
N GLU A 95 6.96 4.88 -16.74
CA GLU A 95 6.75 6.24 -16.25
C GLU A 95 5.26 6.63 -16.26
N THR A 96 4.53 6.30 -17.33
CA THR A 96 3.09 6.66 -17.45
C THR A 96 2.21 5.86 -16.51
N ASN A 97 2.50 4.58 -16.31
CA ASN A 97 1.74 3.71 -15.41
C ASN A 97 2.25 3.77 -13.96
N ASP A 98 3.35 4.47 -13.73
CA ASP A 98 3.93 4.65 -12.38
C ASP A 98 4.27 3.30 -11.73
N VAL A 99 4.98 2.42 -12.47
CA VAL A 99 5.37 1.09 -12.04
C VAL A 99 6.86 0.83 -12.27
N ASN A 100 7.49 0.12 -11.34
CA ASN A 100 8.91 -0.27 -11.45
C ASN A 100 9.11 -1.62 -12.12
N VAL A 101 8.13 -2.53 -12.04
CA VAL A 101 8.22 -3.87 -12.61
C VAL A 101 6.96 -4.21 -13.40
N ILE A 102 7.17 -4.89 -14.55
CA ILE A 102 6.12 -5.51 -15.36
C ILE A 102 6.62 -6.91 -15.71
N LEU A 103 5.94 -7.94 -15.21
CA LEU A 103 6.38 -9.34 -15.26
C LEU A 103 5.26 -10.22 -15.76
N TYR A 104 5.59 -11.10 -16.70
CA TYR A 104 4.67 -12.06 -17.31
C TYR A 104 5.12 -13.46 -16.94
N TYR A 105 4.28 -14.18 -16.23
CA TYR A 105 4.47 -15.59 -15.89
C TYR A 105 3.59 -16.46 -16.77
N ASP A 106 4.11 -17.57 -17.24
CA ASP A 106 3.32 -18.56 -17.97
C ASP A 106 2.36 -19.32 -17.02
N SER A 107 1.55 -20.20 -17.58
CA SER A 107 0.58 -21.01 -16.83
C SER A 107 1.25 -22.03 -15.87
N SER A 108 2.55 -22.24 -15.97
CA SER A 108 3.32 -23.07 -15.04
C SER A 108 3.94 -22.26 -13.89
N GLY A 109 3.78 -20.93 -13.88
CA GLY A 109 4.36 -20.03 -12.88
C GLY A 109 5.82 -19.67 -13.15
N LYS A 110 6.35 -19.98 -14.34
CA LYS A 110 7.69 -19.60 -14.75
C LYS A 110 7.66 -18.21 -15.39
N LEU A 111 8.65 -17.38 -15.06
CA LEU A 111 8.82 -16.05 -15.67
C LEU A 111 9.09 -16.22 -17.18
N ALA A 112 8.11 -15.86 -18.01
CA ALA A 112 8.21 -15.89 -19.45
C ALA A 112 8.91 -14.63 -19.99
N TYR A 113 8.57 -13.46 -19.43
CA TYR A 113 9.16 -12.18 -19.78
C TYR A 113 9.03 -11.20 -18.61
N GLY A 114 9.97 -10.26 -18.50
CA GLY A 114 9.90 -9.21 -17.50
C GLY A 114 10.88 -8.08 -17.75
N ARG A 115 10.52 -6.91 -17.32
CA ARG A 115 11.39 -5.74 -17.26
C ARG A 115 11.19 -5.01 -15.95
N ALA A 116 12.27 -4.36 -15.49
CA ALA A 116 12.25 -3.48 -14.34
C ALA A 116 12.93 -2.15 -14.67
N TYR A 117 12.33 -1.07 -14.18
CA TYR A 117 12.74 0.31 -14.44
C TYR A 117 12.74 1.12 -13.14
N ASP A 118 13.83 1.79 -12.86
CA ASP A 118 13.95 2.71 -11.74
C ASP A 118 13.33 4.05 -12.13
N LEU A 119 12.19 4.38 -11.52
CA LEU A 119 11.45 5.61 -11.79
C LEU A 119 12.20 6.87 -11.30
N ASP A 120 13.00 6.74 -10.25
CA ASP A 120 13.74 7.86 -9.66
C ASP A 120 14.99 8.18 -10.49
N GLN A 121 15.76 7.14 -10.84
CA GLN A 121 16.99 7.29 -11.63
C GLN A 121 16.74 7.30 -13.13
N ARG A 122 15.52 6.96 -13.58
CA ARG A 122 15.10 6.86 -14.98
C ARG A 122 16.00 5.96 -15.80
N THR A 123 16.29 4.78 -15.28
CA THR A 123 17.16 3.79 -15.91
C THR A 123 16.61 2.37 -15.74
N TRP A 124 16.98 1.49 -16.68
CA TRP A 124 16.68 0.08 -16.51
C TRP A 124 17.40 -0.50 -15.29
N MET A 125 16.71 -1.34 -14.53
CA MET A 125 17.24 -2.04 -13.38
C MET A 125 17.07 -3.56 -13.53
N GLU A 126 17.77 -4.32 -12.71
CA GLU A 126 17.58 -5.76 -12.64
C GLU A 126 16.23 -6.09 -11.99
N ILE A 127 15.60 -7.15 -12.47
CA ILE A 127 14.37 -7.66 -11.85
C ILE A 127 14.71 -8.13 -10.43
N PRO A 128 13.97 -7.70 -9.38
CA PRO A 128 14.24 -8.13 -8.02
C PRO A 128 14.28 -9.65 -7.92
N HIS A 129 15.27 -10.17 -7.20
CA HIS A 129 15.56 -11.60 -7.13
C HIS A 129 14.35 -12.44 -6.69
N TYR A 130 13.47 -11.86 -5.87
CA TYR A 130 12.21 -12.50 -5.46
C TYR A 130 11.38 -13.01 -6.64
N PHE A 131 11.37 -12.32 -7.76
CA PHE A 131 10.56 -12.62 -8.95
C PHE A 131 11.25 -13.57 -9.95
N LEU A 132 12.54 -13.81 -9.81
CA LEU A 132 13.31 -14.68 -10.71
C LEU A 132 13.21 -16.15 -10.36
N GLY A 133 12.76 -16.49 -9.14
CA GLY A 133 12.62 -17.87 -8.68
C GLY A 133 11.32 -18.53 -9.15
N ASP A 134 11.18 -19.81 -8.82
CA ASP A 134 9.92 -20.54 -9.00
C ASP A 134 8.85 -19.92 -8.06
N LEU A 135 7.78 -19.43 -8.67
CA LEU A 135 6.68 -18.78 -7.96
C LEU A 135 5.44 -19.68 -7.84
N THR A 136 5.51 -20.93 -8.26
CA THR A 136 4.36 -21.86 -8.24
C THR A 136 3.73 -22.02 -6.86
N ASP A 137 4.53 -21.93 -5.80
CA ASP A 137 4.08 -22.04 -4.41
C ASP A 137 3.76 -20.69 -3.76
N LYS A 138 3.77 -19.60 -4.53
CA LYS A 138 3.52 -18.25 -4.00
C LYS A 138 2.10 -17.79 -4.32
N ASP A 139 1.43 -17.23 -3.32
CA ASP A 139 0.05 -16.74 -3.41
C ASP A 139 -0.13 -15.53 -4.35
N ILE A 140 0.92 -15.12 -5.07
CA ILE A 140 0.85 -14.01 -6.03
C ILE A 140 0.48 -14.44 -7.45
N LEU A 141 0.47 -15.76 -7.74
CA LEU A 141 0.11 -16.24 -9.07
C LEU A 141 -1.39 -16.47 -9.19
N ALA A 142 -1.99 -15.87 -10.21
CA ALA A 142 -3.38 -16.06 -10.54
C ALA A 142 -3.54 -17.29 -11.44
N VAL A 143 -4.11 -18.37 -10.92
CA VAL A 143 -4.30 -19.65 -11.62
C VAL A 143 -5.75 -19.92 -12.04
N GLN A 144 -6.70 -19.09 -11.58
CA GLN A 144 -8.11 -19.13 -11.95
C GLN A 144 -8.59 -17.76 -12.47
N PRO A 145 -9.64 -17.68 -13.31
CA PRO A 145 -10.13 -16.41 -13.83
C PRO A 145 -10.60 -15.40 -12.76
N SER A 146 -10.94 -15.90 -11.58
CA SER A 146 -11.34 -15.09 -10.43
C SER A 146 -10.18 -14.76 -9.49
N ASP A 147 -9.03 -15.40 -9.69
CA ASP A 147 -7.88 -15.18 -8.82
C ASP A 147 -7.22 -13.86 -9.18
N TYR A 148 -6.95 -13.09 -8.17
CA TYR A 148 -6.08 -11.92 -8.25
C TYR A 148 -5.52 -11.67 -6.86
N THR A 149 -4.33 -11.11 -6.82
CA THR A 149 -3.70 -10.75 -5.55
C THR A 149 -3.12 -9.35 -5.67
N LYS A 150 -3.32 -8.55 -4.66
CA LYS A 150 -2.73 -7.21 -4.56
C LYS A 150 -2.39 -6.88 -3.12
N GLY A 151 -1.43 -6.00 -2.94
CA GLY A 151 -1.01 -5.59 -1.62
C GLY A 151 0.40 -5.05 -1.58
N ILE A 152 1.10 -5.37 -0.50
CA ILE A 152 2.48 -4.95 -0.26
C ILE A 152 3.35 -6.17 -0.08
N LEU A 153 4.43 -6.25 -0.86
CA LEU A 153 5.50 -7.22 -0.69
C LEU A 153 6.66 -6.58 0.06
N ALA A 154 7.14 -7.24 1.10
CA ALA A 154 8.37 -6.87 1.77
C ALA A 154 9.54 -7.57 1.06
N LEU A 155 10.27 -6.84 0.23
CA LEU A 155 11.44 -7.32 -0.49
C LEU A 155 12.73 -6.84 0.19
N PRO A 156 13.88 -7.48 -0.04
CA PRO A 156 15.17 -7.00 0.48
C PRO A 156 15.49 -5.58 0.02
N GLU A 157 15.06 -5.21 -1.18
CA GLU A 157 15.26 -3.91 -1.80
C GLU A 157 14.32 -2.83 -1.23
N GLY A 158 13.19 -3.22 -0.63
CA GLY A 158 12.20 -2.32 -0.07
C GLY A 158 10.78 -2.88 -0.08
N ALA A 159 9.84 -2.12 0.44
CA ALA A 159 8.43 -2.45 0.34
C ALA A 159 7.92 -2.10 -1.06
N MET A 160 7.27 -3.06 -1.74
CA MET A 160 6.71 -2.90 -3.07
C MET A 160 5.19 -3.07 -3.04
N LEU A 161 4.47 -2.09 -3.53
CA LEU A 161 3.05 -2.24 -3.86
C LEU A 161 2.94 -3.08 -5.13
N PHE A 162 2.05 -4.05 -5.18
CA PHE A 162 1.90 -4.92 -6.32
C PHE A 162 0.46 -5.31 -6.61
N SER A 163 0.20 -5.69 -7.85
CA SER A 163 -1.00 -6.41 -8.27
C SER A 163 -0.62 -7.54 -9.23
N SER A 164 -1.36 -8.61 -9.15
CA SER A 164 -1.23 -9.83 -9.94
C SER A 164 -2.60 -10.18 -10.52
N GLN A 165 -2.68 -10.36 -11.84
CA GLN A 165 -3.94 -10.60 -12.55
C GLN A 165 -3.79 -11.74 -13.55
N PRO A 166 -4.83 -12.60 -13.75
CA PRO A 166 -4.80 -13.63 -14.77
C PRO A 166 -4.90 -13.04 -16.18
N ILE A 167 -4.06 -13.51 -17.09
CA ILE A 167 -4.06 -13.07 -18.49
C ILE A 167 -5.16 -13.80 -19.26
N LEU A 168 -6.15 -13.03 -19.69
CA LEU A 168 -7.34 -13.46 -20.41
C LEU A 168 -7.54 -12.59 -21.66
N THR A 169 -8.49 -12.97 -22.53
CA THR A 169 -8.93 -12.09 -23.63
C THR A 169 -9.63 -10.83 -23.08
N SER A 170 -9.81 -9.82 -23.93
CA SER A 170 -10.54 -8.59 -23.57
C SER A 170 -11.98 -8.84 -23.11
N MET A 171 -12.58 -9.94 -23.56
CA MET A 171 -13.90 -10.38 -23.12
C MET A 171 -13.87 -11.10 -21.76
N GLY A 172 -12.67 -11.35 -21.19
CA GLY A 172 -12.50 -12.12 -19.96
C GLY A 172 -12.73 -13.63 -20.14
N GLU A 173 -12.62 -14.12 -21.35
CA GLU A 173 -12.86 -15.50 -21.75
C GLU A 173 -11.57 -16.21 -22.16
N GLY A 174 -11.67 -17.53 -22.36
CA GLY A 174 -10.57 -18.38 -22.81
C GLY A 174 -9.77 -18.98 -21.64
N PRO A 175 -8.85 -19.89 -21.95
CA PRO A 175 -7.94 -20.44 -20.93
C PRO A 175 -6.98 -19.35 -20.46
N ILE A 176 -6.64 -19.35 -19.17
CA ILE A 176 -5.60 -18.47 -18.62
C ILE A 176 -4.27 -18.81 -19.31
N ARG A 177 -3.63 -17.84 -19.94
CA ARG A 177 -2.33 -18.00 -20.58
C ARG A 177 -1.16 -17.68 -19.66
N GLY A 178 -1.44 -17.19 -18.47
CA GLY A 178 -0.44 -16.85 -17.48
C GLY A 178 -0.91 -15.78 -16.51
N THR A 179 0.03 -15.16 -15.83
CA THR A 179 -0.21 -14.13 -14.83
C THR A 179 0.62 -12.89 -15.15
N LEU A 180 -0.02 -11.74 -15.17
CA LEU A 180 0.65 -10.43 -15.22
C LEU A 180 0.82 -9.89 -13.81
N VAL A 181 2.04 -9.50 -13.47
CA VAL A 181 2.36 -8.83 -12.21
C VAL A 181 2.94 -7.46 -12.51
N MET A 182 2.38 -6.43 -11.91
CA MET A 182 2.96 -5.08 -11.88
C MET A 182 3.23 -4.65 -10.45
N GLY A 183 4.31 -3.88 -10.25
CA GLY A 183 4.68 -3.42 -8.92
C GLY A 183 5.42 -2.09 -8.94
N ARG A 184 5.33 -1.37 -7.79
CA ARG A 184 5.99 -0.09 -7.54
C ARG A 184 6.61 -0.06 -6.14
N TYR A 185 7.83 0.47 -6.03
CA TYR A 185 8.49 0.78 -4.75
C TYR A 185 7.97 2.05 -4.09
#